data_ec9d7a315320037492cf4ef1dbf172c5
#
_entry.id   ec9d7a315320037492cf4ef1dbf172c5
#
_cell.length_a   1.000
_cell.length_b   1.000
_cell.length_c   1.000
_cell.angle_alpha   90.00
_cell.angle_beta   90.00
_cell.angle_gamma   90.00
#
_symmetry.space_group_name_H-M   'P 1'
#
loop_
_entity.id
_entity.type
_entity.pdbx_description
1 polymer ?
#
loop_
_entity_poly.entity_id
_entity_poly.type
_entity_poly.pdbx_seq_one_letter_code
_entity_poly.pdbx_strand_id
1 'polypeptide(L)'
;MGTKHKGTSKETNALNAFININRAVNSISTRISKNFQQKKLTESQFGVLEALLHLGPLCQKEIAQKLLVSGGNITMVIDNLEKRNLVRRLKSEKDRRYFNIELTKKGEILIQSIFPEHIKAIVKEFETLTQDEQKVLRKLTRKLGKGKDLGIKEVKTND
;
A
#
# COMPACT_ATOMS: atom_id res chain seq x y z
N MET A 1 -7.45 20.73 -13.04
CA MET A 1 -6.71 21.96 -12.70
C MET A 1 -5.22 21.66 -12.90
N GLY A 2 -4.55 22.37 -13.80
CA GLY A 2 -3.13 22.15 -14.13
C GLY A 2 -2.22 23.12 -13.38
N THR A 3 -0.92 23.01 -13.62
CA THR A 3 0.05 23.98 -13.09
C THR A 3 -0.12 25.34 -13.74
N LYS A 4 0.13 26.40 -12.96
CA LYS A 4 0.28 27.79 -13.49
C LYS A 4 1.75 28.14 -13.75
N HIS A 5 2.66 27.17 -13.61
CA HIS A 5 4.08 27.36 -13.90
C HIS A 5 4.29 27.76 -15.37
N LYS A 6 5.06 28.82 -15.58
CA LYS A 6 5.49 29.28 -16.92
C LYS A 6 6.89 28.72 -17.17
N GLY A 7 6.97 27.62 -17.88
CA GLY A 7 8.22 26.95 -18.20
C GLY A 7 8.15 26.23 -19.55
N THR A 8 9.13 25.39 -19.81
CA THR A 8 9.17 24.57 -21.02
C THR A 8 8.02 23.57 -21.06
N SER A 9 7.64 23.10 -22.24
CA SER A 9 6.64 22.03 -22.39
C SER A 9 7.01 20.76 -21.60
N LYS A 10 8.31 20.47 -21.48
CA LYS A 10 8.81 19.34 -20.70
C LYS A 10 8.50 19.50 -19.20
N GLU A 11 8.75 20.67 -18.64
CA GLU A 11 8.48 20.99 -17.23
C GLU A 11 6.98 20.98 -16.96
N THR A 12 6.20 21.63 -17.81
CA THR A 12 4.75 21.73 -17.65
C THR A 12 4.07 20.37 -17.73
N ASN A 13 4.48 19.50 -18.67
CA ASN A 13 3.95 18.15 -18.79
C ASN A 13 4.31 17.29 -17.57
N ALA A 14 5.55 17.35 -17.07
CA ALA A 14 5.98 16.61 -15.90
C ALA A 14 5.22 17.06 -14.64
N LEU A 15 5.08 18.37 -14.42
CA LEU A 15 4.33 18.92 -13.29
C LEU A 15 2.84 18.54 -13.34
N ASN A 16 2.20 18.63 -14.50
CA ASN A 16 0.81 18.26 -14.65
C ASN A 16 0.59 16.75 -14.41
N ALA A 17 1.48 15.89 -14.90
CA ALA A 17 1.43 14.46 -14.65
C ALA A 17 1.57 14.16 -13.15
N PHE A 18 2.54 14.77 -12.47
CA PHE A 18 2.76 14.62 -11.03
C PHE A 18 1.54 15.08 -10.22
N ILE A 19 0.99 16.26 -10.52
CA ILE A 19 -0.21 16.78 -9.85
C ILE A 19 -1.39 15.85 -10.05
N ASN A 20 -1.62 15.38 -11.28
CA ASN A 20 -2.75 14.51 -11.59
C ASN A 20 -2.65 13.15 -10.91
N ILE A 21 -1.46 12.54 -10.88
CA ILE A 21 -1.22 11.28 -10.16
C ILE A 21 -1.55 11.44 -8.67
N ASN A 22 -0.98 12.46 -8.01
CA ASN A 22 -1.22 12.68 -6.57
C ASN A 22 -2.70 12.93 -6.27
N ARG A 23 -3.38 13.71 -7.10
CA ARG A 23 -4.82 13.98 -6.92
C ARG A 23 -5.66 12.73 -7.14
N ALA A 24 -5.34 11.93 -8.15
CA ALA A 24 -6.05 10.68 -8.41
C ALA A 24 -5.86 9.72 -7.23
N VAL A 25 -4.63 9.50 -6.76
CA VAL A 25 -4.33 8.66 -5.60
C VAL A 25 -5.11 9.12 -4.38
N ASN A 26 -5.01 10.40 -3.99
CA ASN A 26 -5.69 10.92 -2.80
C ASN A 26 -7.22 10.79 -2.91
N SER A 27 -7.78 11.07 -4.09
CA SER A 27 -9.23 10.98 -4.32
C SER A 27 -9.74 9.54 -4.22
N ILE A 28 -9.05 8.59 -4.86
CA ILE A 28 -9.38 7.17 -4.84
C ILE A 28 -9.21 6.61 -3.41
N SER A 29 -8.07 6.85 -2.75
CA SER A 29 -7.81 6.40 -1.38
C SER A 29 -8.88 6.91 -0.41
N THR A 30 -9.31 8.16 -0.52
CA THR A 30 -10.38 8.72 0.32
C THR A 30 -11.70 7.95 0.17
N ARG A 31 -12.05 7.54 -1.05
CA ARG A 31 -13.29 6.78 -1.29
C ARG A 31 -13.19 5.34 -0.84
N ILE A 32 -12.08 4.67 -1.14
CA ILE A 32 -11.83 3.26 -0.81
C ILE A 32 -11.67 3.08 0.70
N SER A 33 -11.04 4.04 1.41
CA SER A 33 -10.77 3.94 2.85
C SER A 33 -12.02 3.80 3.72
N LYS A 34 -13.19 4.23 3.25
CA LYS A 34 -14.45 4.10 3.98
C LYS A 34 -14.76 2.66 4.40
N ASN A 35 -14.34 1.68 3.61
CA ASN A 35 -14.62 0.26 3.87
C ASN A 35 -13.91 -0.27 5.11
N PHE A 36 -12.67 0.14 5.34
CA PHE A 36 -11.90 -0.32 6.52
C PHE A 36 -11.99 0.67 7.69
N GLN A 37 -12.31 1.93 7.47
CA GLN A 37 -12.55 2.90 8.54
C GLN A 37 -13.76 2.51 9.41
N GLN A 38 -14.80 1.94 8.83
CA GLN A 38 -15.94 1.39 9.56
C GLN A 38 -15.53 0.29 10.57
N LYS A 39 -14.41 -0.39 10.32
CA LYS A 39 -13.79 -1.37 11.21
C LYS A 39 -12.72 -0.76 12.13
N LYS A 40 -12.67 0.58 12.21
CA LYS A 40 -11.70 1.34 13.00
C LYS A 40 -10.24 1.03 12.63
N LEU A 41 -9.96 0.84 11.33
CA LEU A 41 -8.62 0.70 10.79
C LEU A 41 -8.21 1.97 10.06
N THR A 42 -6.95 2.38 10.25
CA THR A 42 -6.30 3.35 9.36
C THR A 42 -5.82 2.67 8.08
N GLU A 43 -5.50 3.44 7.04
CA GLU A 43 -4.94 2.93 5.80
C GLU A 43 -3.67 2.09 6.03
N SER A 44 -2.74 2.60 6.86
CA SER A 44 -1.52 1.87 7.21
C SER A 44 -1.79 0.58 7.98
N GLN A 45 -2.77 0.59 8.90
CA GLN A 45 -3.16 -0.62 9.63
C GLN A 45 -3.79 -1.67 8.70
N PHE A 46 -4.67 -1.23 7.80
CA PHE A 46 -5.24 -2.11 6.78
C PHE A 46 -4.13 -2.70 5.89
N GLY A 47 -3.22 -1.87 5.37
CA GLY A 47 -2.11 -2.32 4.53
C GLY A 47 -1.19 -3.35 5.21
N VAL A 48 -0.93 -3.20 6.53
CA VAL A 48 -0.17 -4.23 7.28
C VAL A 48 -0.93 -5.55 7.32
N LEU A 49 -2.22 -5.54 7.65
CA LEU A 49 -3.03 -6.76 7.72
C LEU A 49 -3.15 -7.43 6.34
N GLU A 50 -3.33 -6.65 5.28
CA GLU A 50 -3.38 -7.12 3.89
C GLU A 50 -2.06 -7.76 3.46
N ALA A 51 -0.92 -7.10 3.74
CA ALA A 51 0.39 -7.65 3.43
C ALA A 51 0.62 -9.00 4.13
N LEU A 52 0.25 -9.10 5.41
CA LEU A 52 0.37 -10.35 6.17
C LEU A 52 -0.60 -11.44 5.70
N LEU A 53 -1.78 -11.06 5.21
CA LEU A 53 -2.75 -12.01 4.63
C LEU A 53 -2.19 -12.68 3.37
N HIS A 54 -1.55 -11.90 2.49
CA HIS A 54 -1.10 -12.39 1.19
C HIS A 54 0.31 -12.97 1.18
N LEU A 55 1.19 -12.48 2.06
CA LEU A 55 2.60 -12.84 2.06
C LEU A 55 3.02 -13.70 3.26
N GLY A 56 2.12 -13.91 4.22
CA GLY A 56 2.44 -14.60 5.48
C GLY A 56 3.25 -13.73 6.44
N PRO A 57 3.93 -14.34 7.42
CA PRO A 57 4.74 -13.63 8.40
C PRO A 57 5.89 -12.85 7.76
N LEU A 58 6.03 -11.57 8.13
CA LEU A 58 7.06 -10.67 7.63
C LEU A 58 7.77 -9.97 8.78
N CYS A 59 9.05 -9.67 8.63
CA CYS A 59 9.72 -8.79 9.58
C CYS A 59 9.27 -7.32 9.37
N GLN A 60 9.43 -6.50 10.41
CA GLN A 60 9.02 -5.10 10.39
C GLN A 60 9.62 -4.30 9.22
N LYS A 61 10.88 -4.59 8.87
CA LYS A 61 11.58 -3.95 7.74
C LYS A 61 10.93 -4.30 6.39
N GLU A 62 10.56 -5.55 6.20
CA GLU A 62 9.88 -6.01 4.97
C GLU A 62 8.50 -5.34 4.83
N ILE A 63 7.73 -5.27 5.93
CA ILE A 63 6.44 -4.56 5.94
C ILE A 63 6.63 -3.09 5.55
N ALA A 64 7.60 -2.39 6.16
CA ALA A 64 7.90 -0.99 5.86
C ALA A 64 8.25 -0.78 4.38
N GLN A 65 9.07 -1.66 3.81
CA GLN A 65 9.43 -1.64 2.39
C GLN A 65 8.23 -1.89 1.47
N LYS A 66 7.38 -2.87 1.80
CA LYS A 66 6.17 -3.17 1.01
C LYS A 66 5.18 -2.01 1.01
N LEU A 67 5.01 -1.35 2.14
CA LEU A 67 4.07 -0.23 2.29
C LEU A 67 4.69 1.14 1.94
N LEU A 68 5.98 1.19 1.60
CA LEU A 68 6.71 2.42 1.30
C LEU A 68 6.61 3.47 2.42
N VAL A 69 6.62 3.02 3.67
CA VAL A 69 6.55 3.88 4.86
C VAL A 69 7.85 3.87 5.65
N SER A 70 8.09 4.91 6.46
CA SER A 70 9.27 4.97 7.32
C SER A 70 9.23 3.93 8.43
N GLY A 71 10.42 3.49 8.89
CA GLY A 71 10.55 2.51 9.97
C GLY A 71 9.90 2.96 11.28
N GLY A 72 9.95 4.24 11.64
CA GLY A 72 9.31 4.76 12.85
C GLY A 72 7.78 4.71 12.78
N ASN A 73 7.21 5.05 11.62
CA ASN A 73 5.78 4.98 11.42
C ASN A 73 5.26 3.54 11.51
N ILE A 74 5.95 2.57 10.89
CA ILE A 74 5.51 1.18 10.91
C ILE A 74 5.55 0.55 12.30
N THR A 75 6.49 0.94 13.16
CA THR A 75 6.56 0.48 14.56
C THR A 75 5.27 0.82 15.30
N MET A 76 4.86 2.09 15.25
CA MET A 76 3.62 2.55 15.90
C MET A 76 2.37 1.86 15.33
N VAL A 77 2.33 1.61 14.03
CA VAL A 77 1.21 0.90 13.39
C VAL A 77 1.12 -0.53 13.91
N ILE A 78 2.25 -1.25 13.97
CA ILE A 78 2.31 -2.63 14.47
C ILE A 78 1.94 -2.68 15.95
N ASP A 79 2.46 -1.77 16.79
CA ASP A 79 2.15 -1.70 18.22
C ASP A 79 0.64 -1.51 18.45
N ASN A 80 0.00 -0.65 17.66
CA ASN A 80 -1.44 -0.43 17.73
C ASN A 80 -2.27 -1.67 17.29
N LEU A 81 -1.81 -2.40 16.29
CA LEU A 81 -2.44 -3.65 15.86
C LEU A 81 -2.27 -4.76 16.91
N GLU A 82 -1.09 -4.83 17.54
CA GLU A 82 -0.79 -5.80 18.59
C GLU A 82 -1.63 -5.53 19.86
N LYS A 83 -1.76 -4.27 20.29
CA LYS A 83 -2.67 -3.87 21.38
C LYS A 83 -4.13 -4.29 21.14
N ARG A 84 -4.55 -4.34 19.87
CA ARG A 84 -5.88 -4.80 19.47
C ARG A 84 -5.97 -6.33 19.29
N ASN A 85 -4.88 -7.03 19.52
CA ASN A 85 -4.75 -8.48 19.30
C ASN A 85 -5.08 -8.88 17.85
N LEU A 86 -4.65 -8.09 16.87
CA LEU A 86 -4.82 -8.38 15.45
C LEU A 86 -3.55 -8.96 14.82
N VAL A 87 -2.40 -8.63 15.38
CA VAL A 87 -1.10 -9.19 15.02
C VAL A 87 -0.35 -9.59 16.28
N ARG A 88 0.68 -10.38 16.14
CA ARG A 88 1.63 -10.72 17.20
C ARG A 88 3.06 -10.74 16.67
N ARG A 89 4.02 -10.51 17.56
CA ARG A 89 5.46 -10.64 17.29
C ARG A 89 5.93 -11.99 17.73
N LEU A 90 6.59 -12.73 16.84
CA LEU A 90 7.27 -13.99 17.15
C LEU A 90 8.75 -13.85 16.84
N LYS A 91 9.61 -14.46 17.67
CA LYS A 91 11.03 -14.53 17.36
C LYS A 91 11.22 -15.29 16.04
N SER A 92 12.05 -14.73 15.15
CA SER A 92 12.37 -15.38 13.89
C SER A 92 13.19 -16.66 14.17
N GLU A 93 12.80 -17.76 13.54
CA GLU A 93 13.57 -19.01 13.59
C GLU A 93 14.92 -18.90 12.86
N LYS A 94 14.98 -18.05 11.81
CA LYS A 94 16.17 -17.85 10.99
C LYS A 94 17.22 -16.97 11.67
N ASP A 95 16.81 -15.95 12.41
CA ASP A 95 17.70 -15.04 13.14
C ASP A 95 16.96 -14.48 14.37
N ARG A 96 17.37 -14.94 15.55
CA ARG A 96 16.75 -14.60 16.84
C ARG A 96 16.82 -13.10 17.21
N ARG A 97 17.59 -12.31 16.46
CA ARG A 97 17.66 -10.85 16.64
C ARG A 97 16.45 -10.12 16.02
N TYR A 98 15.69 -10.80 15.18
CA TYR A 98 14.54 -10.23 14.51
C TYR A 98 13.23 -10.87 14.98
N PHE A 99 12.17 -10.08 14.90
CA PHE A 99 10.81 -10.55 15.13
C PHE A 99 10.05 -10.55 13.81
N ASN A 100 9.33 -11.63 13.56
CA ASN A 100 8.33 -11.69 12.52
C ASN A 100 6.98 -11.25 13.09
N ILE A 101 6.26 -10.51 12.30
CA ILE A 101 4.90 -10.09 12.57
C ILE A 101 3.99 -11.06 11.83
N GLU A 102 2.99 -11.58 12.52
CA GLU A 102 1.99 -12.45 11.90
C GLU A 102 0.58 -12.08 12.36
N LEU A 103 -0.42 -12.47 11.57
CA LEU A 103 -1.82 -12.32 11.95
C LEU A 103 -2.15 -13.25 13.13
N THR A 104 -2.92 -12.72 14.08
CA THR A 104 -3.66 -13.60 15.00
C THR A 104 -4.90 -14.15 14.29
N LYS A 105 -5.56 -15.13 14.88
CA LYS A 105 -6.84 -15.61 14.35
C LYS A 105 -7.89 -14.51 14.24
N LYS A 106 -7.91 -13.59 15.20
CA LYS A 106 -8.78 -12.39 15.17
C LYS A 106 -8.42 -11.45 14.02
N GLY A 107 -7.13 -11.22 13.79
CA GLY A 107 -6.66 -10.39 12.67
C GLY A 107 -7.00 -11.02 11.33
N GLU A 108 -6.80 -12.32 11.17
CA GLU A 108 -7.14 -13.07 9.96
C GLU A 108 -8.64 -12.96 9.63
N ILE A 109 -9.52 -13.26 10.60
CA ILE A 109 -10.97 -13.15 10.42
C ILE A 109 -11.35 -11.71 10.03
N LEU A 110 -10.77 -10.72 10.70
CA LEU A 110 -11.07 -9.32 10.42
C LEU A 110 -10.70 -8.93 8.98
N ILE A 111 -9.45 -9.20 8.55
CA ILE A 111 -9.01 -8.80 7.22
C ILE A 111 -9.77 -9.58 6.13
N GLN A 112 -10.02 -10.85 6.31
CA GLN A 112 -10.81 -11.66 5.39
C GLN A 112 -12.25 -11.15 5.25
N SER A 113 -12.83 -10.57 6.31
CA SER A 113 -14.18 -9.98 6.26
C SER A 113 -14.24 -8.64 5.50
N ILE A 114 -13.13 -7.92 5.44
CA ILE A 114 -13.06 -6.60 4.80
C ILE A 114 -12.63 -6.72 3.33
N PHE A 115 -11.73 -7.62 3.03
CA PHE A 115 -11.02 -7.70 1.76
C PHE A 115 -11.94 -7.84 0.53
N PRO A 116 -13.02 -8.65 0.53
CA PRO A 116 -13.93 -8.73 -0.61
C PRO A 116 -14.59 -7.39 -0.97
N GLU A 117 -15.04 -6.64 0.03
CA GLU A 117 -15.64 -5.32 -0.19
C GLU A 117 -14.61 -4.28 -0.62
N HIS A 118 -13.38 -4.40 -0.15
CA HIS A 118 -12.26 -3.58 -0.58
C HIS A 118 -11.96 -3.80 -2.08
N ILE A 119 -11.90 -5.06 -2.53
CA ILE A 119 -11.74 -5.38 -3.96
C ILE A 119 -12.87 -4.78 -4.79
N LYS A 120 -14.13 -4.94 -4.39
CA LYS A 120 -15.28 -4.37 -5.11
C LYS A 120 -15.17 -2.86 -5.23
N ALA A 121 -14.75 -2.18 -4.16
CA ALA A 121 -14.55 -0.73 -4.19
C ALA A 121 -13.44 -0.31 -5.16
N ILE A 122 -12.31 -1.03 -5.18
CA ILE A 122 -11.24 -0.78 -6.14
C ILE A 122 -11.75 -0.98 -7.57
N VAL A 123 -12.41 -2.10 -7.85
CA VAL A 123 -12.96 -2.39 -9.18
C VAL A 123 -13.87 -1.26 -9.63
N LYS A 124 -14.81 -0.82 -8.78
CA LYS A 124 -15.73 0.27 -9.07
C LYS A 124 -15.03 1.60 -9.39
N GLU A 125 -13.96 1.93 -8.66
CA GLU A 125 -13.17 3.14 -8.93
C GLU A 125 -12.48 3.07 -10.30
N PHE A 126 -12.06 1.88 -10.71
CA PHE A 126 -11.35 1.67 -11.96
C PHE A 126 -12.27 1.39 -13.17
N GLU A 127 -13.58 1.25 -12.97
CA GLU A 127 -14.58 1.15 -14.08
C GLU A 127 -14.65 2.40 -14.96
N THR A 128 -14.13 3.55 -14.49
CA THR A 128 -13.99 4.75 -15.32
C THR A 128 -12.98 4.60 -16.44
N LEU A 129 -12.14 3.56 -16.39
CA LEU A 129 -11.13 3.22 -17.38
C LEU A 129 -11.49 1.90 -18.06
N THR A 130 -11.30 1.83 -19.36
CA THR A 130 -11.36 0.57 -20.08
C THR A 130 -10.25 -0.38 -19.62
N GLN A 131 -10.38 -1.68 -19.87
CA GLN A 131 -9.36 -2.67 -19.51
C GLN A 131 -7.98 -2.35 -20.12
N ASP A 132 -7.94 -1.81 -21.35
CA ASP A 132 -6.68 -1.48 -22.01
C ASP A 132 -6.05 -0.21 -21.41
N GLU A 133 -6.85 0.79 -21.03
CA GLU A 133 -6.37 1.96 -20.29
C GLU A 133 -5.81 1.57 -18.92
N GLN A 134 -6.45 0.62 -18.20
CA GLN A 134 -5.93 0.08 -16.94
C GLN A 134 -4.57 -0.61 -17.13
N LYS A 135 -4.40 -1.40 -18.22
CA LYS A 135 -3.11 -2.04 -18.57
C LYS A 135 -2.03 -0.99 -18.85
N VAL A 136 -2.37 0.06 -19.62
CA VAL A 136 -1.46 1.17 -19.92
C VAL A 136 -1.08 1.93 -18.64
N LEU A 137 -2.05 2.27 -17.80
CA LEU A 137 -1.82 2.93 -16.52
C LEU A 137 -0.88 2.11 -15.63
N ARG A 138 -1.15 0.81 -15.46
CA ARG A 138 -0.28 -0.11 -14.71
C ARG A 138 1.16 -0.10 -15.23
N LYS A 139 1.35 -0.15 -16.57
CA LYS A 139 2.68 -0.12 -17.20
C LYS A 139 3.41 1.19 -16.93
N LEU A 140 2.72 2.33 -17.06
CA LEU A 140 3.30 3.66 -16.89
C LEU A 140 3.65 3.95 -15.42
N THR A 141 2.75 3.64 -14.49
CA THR A 141 2.98 3.84 -13.06
C THR A 141 4.09 2.93 -12.54
N ARG A 142 4.15 1.66 -12.98
CA ARG A 142 5.26 0.76 -12.64
C ARG A 142 6.60 1.30 -13.16
N LYS A 143 6.66 1.79 -14.41
CA LYS A 143 7.86 2.41 -14.98
C LYS A 143 8.30 3.65 -14.20
N LEU A 144 7.34 4.49 -13.82
CA LEU A 144 7.60 5.71 -13.05
C LEU A 144 8.08 5.39 -11.63
N GLY A 145 7.44 4.43 -10.96
CA GLY A 145 7.77 4.02 -9.59
C GLY A 145 9.14 3.37 -9.45
N LYS A 146 9.62 2.67 -10.50
CA LYS A 146 10.98 2.12 -10.52
C LYS A 146 12.07 3.19 -10.62
N GLY A 147 11.74 4.36 -11.13
CA GLY A 147 12.69 5.45 -11.32
C GLY A 147 13.87 5.10 -12.25
N LYS A 148 14.80 6.03 -12.40
CA LYS A 148 16.16 5.74 -12.88
C LYS A 148 16.96 5.32 -11.65
N ASP A 149 17.14 4.03 -11.49
CA ASP A 149 18.03 3.36 -10.50
C ASP A 149 18.39 4.20 -9.25
N LEU A 150 17.45 4.38 -8.34
CA LEU A 150 17.70 4.98 -7.03
C LEU A 150 18.13 3.93 -5.99
N GLY A 151 18.73 2.80 -6.42
CA GLY A 151 19.31 1.81 -5.51
C GLY A 151 18.31 1.05 -4.64
N ILE A 152 17.02 1.12 -4.92
CA ILE A 152 15.99 0.32 -4.24
C ILE A 152 16.05 -1.08 -4.85
N LYS A 153 16.74 -2.00 -4.19
CA LYS A 153 16.77 -3.41 -4.59
C LYS A 153 15.35 -3.97 -4.65
N GLU A 154 14.97 -4.41 -5.85
CA GLU A 154 13.70 -5.10 -6.08
C GLU A 154 13.59 -6.33 -5.20
N VAL A 155 12.53 -6.41 -4.41
CA VAL A 155 12.05 -7.69 -3.90
C VAL A 155 11.37 -8.38 -5.08
N LYS A 156 11.97 -9.42 -5.61
CA LYS A 156 11.40 -10.25 -6.68
C LYS A 156 10.05 -10.79 -6.19
N THR A 157 8.97 -10.27 -6.75
CA THR A 157 7.67 -10.96 -6.74
C THR A 157 7.79 -12.00 -7.85
N ASN A 158 7.91 -13.26 -7.46
CA ASN A 158 7.66 -14.37 -8.38
C ASN A 158 6.18 -14.30 -8.79
N ASP A 159 5.94 -14.28 -10.08
CA ASP A 159 4.63 -14.45 -10.71
C ASP A 159 4.02 -15.81 -10.38
#